data_e280daa6199d4ceac13fc363949b4a5e
#
_entry.id   e280daa6199d4ceac13fc363949b4a5e
#
_cell.length_a   1.000
_cell.length_b   1.000
_cell.length_c   1.000
_cell.angle_alpha   90.00
_cell.angle_beta   90.00
_cell.angle_gamma   90.00
#
_symmetry.space_group_name_H-M   'P 1'
#
loop_
_entity.id
_entity.type
_entity.pdbx_description
1 polymer ?
#
loop_
_entity_poly.entity_id
_entity_poly.type
_entity_poly.pdbx_seq_one_letter_code
_entity_poly.pdbx_strand_id
1 'polypeptide(L)'
;VPRLRPSVLVALLLVLPLVAACGASSSTAKVAAPSPGVGTRIDQALPASLLQAPLTDSTGAVRHLSDFAGKVVVISDSMTLCQETCPIDTATLVQTAHQVDADPAAAKNVVFITLTVDPERDTPAQLAAYRRQYAHGTTVPNWLLLTGSAHDVHAIWKFFGVFWKKVPQDEKVRNWRTGALLTYDIQHSDEVFFLDQRQHERYILDGMPTAPSGTPIPKKIDAFLSAEGRKNLDKGGVWTASQAVHGVSWLLDEPL
;
A
#
# COMPACT_ATOMS: atom_id res chain seq x y z
N VAL A 1 -75.43 -67.84 10.76
CA VAL A 1 -74.00 -68.03 10.70
C VAL A 1 -73.41 -66.86 9.92
N PRO A 2 -72.63 -65.88 10.54
CA PRO A 2 -72.09 -64.79 9.81
C PRO A 2 -70.69 -65.15 9.24
N ARG A 3 -70.47 -64.78 7.99
CA ARG A 3 -69.22 -64.94 7.27
C ARG A 3 -68.24 -63.76 7.61
N LEU A 4 -67.07 -64.11 8.14
CA LEU A 4 -65.92 -63.16 8.28
C LEU A 4 -65.36 -62.81 6.92
N ARG A 5 -65.18 -61.52 6.66
CA ARG A 5 -64.40 -61.01 5.52
C ARG A 5 -62.96 -60.75 5.95
N PRO A 6 -61.91 -61.10 5.17
CA PRO A 6 -60.55 -60.77 5.52
C PRO A 6 -60.23 -59.31 5.15
N SER A 7 -59.77 -58.55 6.09
CA SER A 7 -59.21 -57.19 5.90
C SER A 7 -57.84 -57.28 5.28
N VAL A 8 -57.66 -56.73 4.08
CA VAL A 8 -56.38 -56.55 3.45
C VAL A 8 -55.69 -55.29 4.03
N LEU A 9 -54.61 -55.48 4.80
CA LEU A 9 -53.75 -54.40 5.25
C LEU A 9 -52.81 -54.03 4.09
N VAL A 10 -53.06 -52.85 3.49
CA VAL A 10 -52.11 -52.22 2.52
C VAL A 10 -51.06 -51.48 3.34
N ALA A 11 -49.87 -52.06 3.39
CA ALA A 11 -48.68 -51.39 3.96
C ALA A 11 -48.16 -50.32 2.97
N LEU A 12 -48.37 -49.05 3.32
CA LEU A 12 -47.87 -47.91 2.56
C LEU A 12 -46.37 -47.71 2.91
N LEU A 13 -45.45 -48.19 2.05
CA LEU A 13 -44.02 -47.93 2.15
C LEU A 13 -43.74 -46.46 1.76
N LEU A 14 -43.50 -45.60 2.76
CA LEU A 14 -43.00 -44.25 2.60
C LEU A 14 -41.49 -44.33 2.20
N VAL A 15 -41.20 -44.17 0.93
CA VAL A 15 -39.85 -43.97 0.44
C VAL A 15 -39.47 -42.49 0.64
N LEU A 16 -38.70 -42.17 1.70
CA LEU A 16 -38.09 -40.86 1.86
C LEU A 16 -36.93 -40.73 0.84
N PRO A 17 -36.91 -39.70 -0.01
CA PRO A 17 -35.73 -39.41 -0.82
C PRO A 17 -34.66 -38.85 0.09
N LEU A 18 -33.52 -39.54 0.25
CA LEU A 18 -32.29 -38.99 0.77
C LEU A 18 -31.81 -37.94 -0.24
N VAL A 19 -32.05 -36.66 0.04
CA VAL A 19 -31.37 -35.55 -0.65
C VAL A 19 -29.99 -35.51 -0.09
N ALA A 20 -29.02 -36.13 -0.78
CA ALA A 20 -27.60 -35.91 -0.54
C ALA A 20 -27.30 -34.47 -0.95
N ALA A 21 -27.32 -33.56 0.03
CA ALA A 21 -26.75 -32.21 -0.12
C ALA A 21 -25.24 -32.37 -0.31
N CYS A 22 -24.78 -32.44 -1.56
CA CYS A 22 -23.39 -32.16 -1.89
C CYS A 22 -23.11 -30.72 -1.50
N GLY A 23 -22.65 -30.51 -0.29
CA GLY A 23 -22.01 -29.27 0.13
C GLY A 23 -20.76 -29.11 -0.73
N ALA A 24 -20.85 -28.37 -1.82
CA ALA A 24 -19.70 -27.86 -2.51
C ALA A 24 -19.00 -26.90 -1.53
N SER A 25 -18.01 -27.42 -0.79
CA SER A 25 -16.99 -26.58 -0.15
C SER A 25 -16.28 -25.86 -1.29
N SER A 26 -16.69 -24.63 -1.57
CA SER A 26 -15.88 -23.71 -2.40
C SER A 26 -14.59 -23.45 -1.63
N SER A 27 -13.56 -24.28 -1.86
CA SER A 27 -12.21 -23.90 -1.50
C SER A 27 -11.88 -22.69 -2.39
N THR A 28 -11.97 -21.48 -1.84
CA THR A 28 -11.39 -20.31 -2.50
C THR A 28 -9.93 -20.65 -2.79
N ALA A 29 -9.59 -20.66 -4.08
CA ALA A 29 -8.22 -20.97 -4.48
C ALA A 29 -7.31 -19.91 -3.84
N LYS A 30 -6.29 -20.36 -3.13
CA LYS A 30 -5.30 -19.48 -2.48
C LYS A 30 -4.66 -18.56 -3.51
N VAL A 31 -4.54 -17.26 -3.19
CA VAL A 31 -3.90 -16.31 -4.09
C VAL A 31 -2.43 -16.64 -4.22
N ALA A 32 -1.97 -16.83 -5.46
CA ALA A 32 -0.58 -17.14 -5.73
C ALA A 32 0.34 -16.00 -5.31
N ALA A 33 1.51 -16.33 -4.78
CA ALA A 33 2.52 -15.33 -4.45
C ALA A 33 3.00 -14.59 -5.71
N PRO A 34 3.39 -13.30 -5.61
CA PRO A 34 3.94 -12.55 -6.73
C PRO A 34 5.13 -13.25 -7.38
N SER A 35 5.26 -13.08 -8.70
CA SER A 35 6.36 -13.67 -9.47
C SER A 35 7.72 -13.13 -9.03
N PRO A 36 8.76 -13.99 -8.91
CA PRO A 36 10.11 -13.54 -8.56
C PRO A 36 10.72 -12.52 -9.53
N GLY A 37 10.18 -12.39 -10.73
CA GLY A 37 10.64 -11.42 -11.74
C GLY A 37 10.08 -10.01 -11.56
N VAL A 38 9.19 -9.79 -10.58
CA VAL A 38 8.54 -8.49 -10.35
C VAL A 38 9.04 -7.81 -9.07
N GLY A 39 9.42 -8.58 -8.08
CA GLY A 39 9.92 -8.08 -6.80
C GLY A 39 10.52 -9.19 -5.95
N THR A 40 10.97 -8.85 -4.77
CA THR A 40 11.67 -9.76 -3.86
C THR A 40 10.75 -10.22 -2.74
N ARG A 41 10.62 -11.53 -2.55
CA ARG A 41 9.93 -12.12 -1.39
C ARG A 41 10.90 -12.28 -0.23
N ILE A 42 10.45 -11.92 0.95
CA ILE A 42 11.22 -11.98 2.20
C ILE A 42 10.31 -12.47 3.32
N ASP A 43 10.86 -12.78 4.48
CA ASP A 43 10.10 -13.04 5.72
C ASP A 43 10.93 -12.55 6.90
N GLN A 44 10.72 -11.29 7.26
CA GLN A 44 11.48 -10.63 8.31
C GLN A 44 10.54 -9.89 9.27
N ALA A 45 10.55 -10.25 10.55
CA ALA A 45 9.77 -9.57 11.57
C ALA A 45 10.37 -8.19 11.86
N LEU A 46 9.51 -7.16 11.94
CA LEU A 46 9.95 -5.85 12.40
C LEU A 46 10.25 -5.90 13.91
N PRO A 47 11.40 -5.34 14.35
CA PRO A 47 11.71 -5.21 15.77
C PRO A 47 10.68 -4.36 16.51
N ALA A 48 10.36 -4.73 17.76
CA ALA A 48 9.41 -3.98 18.57
C ALA A 48 9.80 -2.50 18.75
N SER A 49 11.10 -2.18 18.81
CA SER A 49 11.58 -0.79 18.87
C SER A 49 11.16 0.04 17.66
N LEU A 50 11.16 -0.53 16.45
CA LEU A 50 10.73 0.15 15.24
C LEU A 50 9.19 0.23 15.14
N LEU A 51 8.50 -0.83 15.59
CA LEU A 51 7.05 -0.84 15.65
C LEU A 51 6.50 0.23 16.60
N GLN A 52 7.24 0.57 17.67
CA GLN A 52 6.85 1.57 18.68
C GLN A 52 7.53 2.93 18.46
N ALA A 53 8.31 3.11 17.41
CA ALA A 53 8.93 4.39 17.10
C ALA A 53 7.85 5.46 16.86
N PRO A 54 7.91 6.62 17.54
CA PRO A 54 6.91 7.67 17.39
C PRO A 54 7.07 8.37 16.04
N LEU A 55 6.05 8.25 15.21
CA LEU A 55 5.91 8.97 13.96
C LEU A 55 4.80 10.04 14.09
N THR A 56 4.76 10.98 13.16
CA THR A 56 3.74 12.02 13.14
C THR A 56 3.06 12.02 11.78
N ASP A 57 1.74 11.95 11.75
CA ASP A 57 0.99 12.01 10.50
C ASP A 57 0.78 13.45 10.01
N SER A 58 0.23 13.58 8.81
CA SER A 58 -0.04 14.88 8.17
C SER A 58 -1.07 15.75 8.93
N THR A 59 -1.74 15.24 9.95
CA THR A 59 -2.64 16.00 10.84
C THR A 59 -1.93 16.46 12.11
N GLY A 60 -0.72 15.99 12.37
CA GLY A 60 0.04 16.22 13.60
C GLY A 60 -0.21 15.16 14.68
N ALA A 61 -1.00 14.14 14.41
CA ALA A 61 -1.23 13.06 15.37
C ALA A 61 -0.03 12.10 15.41
N VAL A 62 0.30 11.63 16.62
CA VAL A 62 1.32 10.60 16.82
C VAL A 62 0.78 9.25 16.34
N ARG A 63 1.62 8.52 15.61
CA ARG A 63 1.35 7.19 15.08
C ARG A 63 2.53 6.28 15.37
N HIS A 64 2.24 4.98 15.46
CA HIS A 64 3.24 3.93 15.53
C HIS A 64 2.93 2.89 14.46
N LEU A 65 3.92 2.21 13.93
CA LEU A 65 3.66 1.11 12.99
C LEU A 65 2.82 0.01 13.64
N SER A 66 2.96 -0.19 14.96
CA SER A 66 2.13 -1.11 15.75
C SER A 66 0.63 -0.78 15.77
N ASP A 67 0.23 0.47 15.48
CA ASP A 67 -1.19 0.85 15.38
C ASP A 67 -1.90 0.14 14.23
N PHE A 68 -1.14 -0.41 13.29
CA PHE A 68 -1.63 -1.10 12.11
C PHE A 68 -1.52 -2.63 12.21
N ALA A 69 -1.23 -3.17 13.41
CA ALA A 69 -1.23 -4.62 13.62
C ALA A 69 -2.59 -5.24 13.22
N GLY A 70 -2.55 -6.41 12.59
CA GLY A 70 -3.74 -7.06 12.03
C GLY A 70 -4.14 -6.58 10.64
N LYS A 71 -3.42 -5.61 10.06
CA LYS A 71 -3.61 -5.13 8.68
C LYS A 71 -2.41 -5.46 7.81
N VAL A 72 -2.65 -5.57 6.52
CA VAL A 72 -1.58 -5.47 5.53
C VAL A 72 -1.15 -4.01 5.45
N VAL A 73 0.14 -3.75 5.55
CA VAL A 73 0.71 -2.40 5.47
C VAL A 73 1.63 -2.31 4.26
N VAL A 74 1.38 -1.33 3.40
CA VAL A 74 2.23 -1.02 2.24
C VAL A 74 2.96 0.28 2.54
N ILE A 75 4.28 0.24 2.61
CA ILE A 75 5.11 1.40 2.97
C ILE A 75 5.98 1.77 1.78
N SER A 76 5.91 3.03 1.31
CA SER A 76 6.85 3.58 0.34
C SER A 76 7.77 4.61 1.00
N ASP A 77 9.03 4.61 0.62
CA ASP A 77 9.96 5.68 0.87
C ASP A 77 9.71 6.82 -0.13
N SER A 78 9.70 8.05 0.35
CA SER A 78 9.46 9.21 -0.51
C SER A 78 9.83 10.50 0.19
N MET A 79 9.86 11.61 -0.55
CA MET A 79 9.88 12.96 0.02
C MET A 79 9.05 13.92 -0.84
N THR A 80 8.44 14.91 -0.21
CA THR A 80 7.53 15.84 -0.89
C THR A 80 8.25 16.87 -1.78
N LEU A 81 9.56 16.97 -1.66
CA LEU A 81 10.40 17.90 -2.41
C LEU A 81 11.28 17.20 -3.44
N CYS A 82 10.99 15.95 -3.76
CA CYS A 82 11.59 15.22 -4.87
C CYS A 82 11.10 15.77 -6.21
N GLN A 83 12.02 15.93 -7.15
CA GLN A 83 11.75 16.48 -8.48
C GLN A 83 11.81 15.43 -9.59
N GLU A 84 11.95 14.14 -9.24
CA GLU A 84 12.25 13.08 -10.21
C GLU A 84 11.26 11.90 -10.14
N THR A 85 11.46 10.93 -9.25
CA THR A 85 10.70 9.67 -9.19
C THR A 85 9.53 9.71 -8.21
N CYS A 86 9.72 10.25 -7.00
CA CYS A 86 8.71 10.21 -5.94
C CYS A 86 7.30 10.71 -6.35
N PRO A 87 7.14 11.69 -7.27
CA PRO A 87 5.82 12.03 -7.78
C PRO A 87 5.12 10.89 -8.52
N ILE A 88 5.88 10.04 -9.24
CA ILE A 88 5.36 8.87 -9.95
C ILE A 88 5.00 7.78 -8.95
N ASP A 89 5.87 7.54 -7.97
CA ASP A 89 5.65 6.56 -6.90
C ASP A 89 4.39 6.87 -6.12
N THR A 90 4.25 8.12 -5.73
CA THR A 90 3.05 8.59 -5.01
C THR A 90 1.79 8.42 -5.86
N ALA A 91 1.82 8.77 -7.14
CA ALA A 91 0.67 8.59 -8.03
C ALA A 91 0.30 7.11 -8.18
N THR A 92 1.30 6.23 -8.33
CA THR A 92 1.10 4.78 -8.45
C THR A 92 0.61 4.17 -7.14
N LEU A 93 1.14 4.60 -6.00
CA LEU A 93 0.67 4.17 -4.68
C LEU A 93 -0.78 4.60 -4.43
N VAL A 94 -1.14 5.85 -4.79
CA VAL A 94 -2.51 6.36 -4.67
C VAL A 94 -3.45 5.60 -5.59
N GLN A 95 -3.05 5.29 -6.83
CA GLN A 95 -3.84 4.44 -7.72
C GLN A 95 -4.04 3.03 -7.12
N THR A 96 -2.99 2.42 -6.59
CA THR A 96 -3.07 1.12 -5.91
C THR A 96 -4.05 1.18 -4.74
N ALA A 97 -3.97 2.23 -3.90
CA ALA A 97 -4.87 2.43 -2.78
C ALA A 97 -6.34 2.56 -3.23
N HIS A 98 -6.63 3.29 -4.31
CA HIS A 98 -7.98 3.38 -4.86
C HIS A 98 -8.49 2.04 -5.39
N GLN A 99 -7.63 1.23 -6.03
CA GLN A 99 -8.03 -0.10 -6.51
C GLN A 99 -8.37 -1.04 -5.34
N VAL A 100 -7.58 -1.00 -4.26
CA VAL A 100 -7.84 -1.77 -3.04
C VAL A 100 -9.09 -1.25 -2.31
N ASP A 101 -9.31 0.06 -2.25
CA ASP A 101 -10.48 0.68 -1.62
C ASP A 101 -11.79 0.35 -2.35
N ALA A 102 -11.74 -0.09 -3.61
CA ALA A 102 -12.92 -0.53 -4.35
C ALA A 102 -13.53 -1.80 -3.74
N ASP A 103 -12.76 -2.60 -3.01
CA ASP A 103 -13.25 -3.71 -2.20
C ASP A 103 -13.40 -3.28 -0.73
N PRO A 104 -14.63 -3.23 -0.17
CA PRO A 104 -14.86 -2.76 1.21
C PRO A 104 -14.24 -3.66 2.29
N ALA A 105 -13.97 -4.94 2.03
CA ALA A 105 -13.30 -5.83 2.97
C ALA A 105 -11.81 -5.53 2.98
N ALA A 106 -11.17 -5.42 1.82
CA ALA A 106 -9.78 -5.04 1.69
C ALA A 106 -9.50 -3.64 2.24
N ALA A 107 -10.37 -2.66 1.95
CA ALA A 107 -10.25 -1.29 2.44
C ALA A 107 -10.10 -1.19 3.98
N LYS A 108 -10.72 -2.08 4.73
CA LYS A 108 -10.63 -2.13 6.20
C LYS A 108 -9.34 -2.79 6.69
N ASN A 109 -8.76 -3.66 5.88
CA ASN A 109 -7.66 -4.55 6.25
C ASN A 109 -6.31 -4.14 5.65
N VAL A 110 -6.26 -3.02 4.91
CA VAL A 110 -5.04 -2.50 4.28
C VAL A 110 -4.80 -1.06 4.65
N VAL A 111 -3.55 -0.70 4.87
CA VAL A 111 -3.09 0.68 5.07
C VAL A 111 -1.91 0.94 4.14
N PHE A 112 -1.96 2.07 3.45
CA PHE A 112 -0.85 2.59 2.65
C PHE A 112 -0.16 3.72 3.42
N ILE A 113 1.15 3.66 3.50
CA ILE A 113 1.97 4.63 4.21
C ILE A 113 3.03 5.17 3.24
N THR A 114 3.09 6.48 3.09
CA THR A 114 4.27 7.16 2.57
C THR A 114 5.04 7.70 3.76
N LEU A 115 6.18 7.09 4.07
CA LEU A 115 7.07 7.55 5.13
C LEU A 115 8.20 8.37 4.49
N THR A 116 8.42 9.57 5.01
CA THR A 116 9.45 10.46 4.45
C THR A 116 10.86 9.93 4.62
N VAL A 117 11.74 10.24 3.67
CA VAL A 117 13.20 10.13 3.82
C VAL A 117 13.83 11.47 4.27
N ASP A 118 13.02 12.55 4.30
CA ASP A 118 13.44 13.91 4.62
C ASP A 118 12.64 14.51 5.78
N PRO A 119 12.76 13.99 6.99
CA PRO A 119 11.95 14.45 8.12
C PRO A 119 12.22 15.91 8.53
N GLU A 120 13.35 16.51 8.10
CA GLU A 120 13.66 17.90 8.39
C GLU A 120 12.77 18.88 7.61
N ARG A 121 12.41 18.56 6.34
CA ARG A 121 11.60 19.44 5.48
C ARG A 121 10.16 18.96 5.35
N ASP A 122 9.92 17.66 5.49
CA ASP A 122 8.59 17.05 5.42
C ASP A 122 7.87 17.16 6.76
N THR A 123 7.58 18.40 7.16
CA THR A 123 6.76 18.68 8.34
C THR A 123 5.31 18.22 8.12
N PRO A 124 4.50 18.02 9.17
CA PRO A 124 3.07 17.69 9.02
C PRO A 124 2.33 18.62 8.06
N ALA A 125 2.63 19.93 8.10
CA ALA A 125 2.02 20.92 7.20
C ALA A 125 2.45 20.73 5.74
N GLN A 126 3.69 20.29 5.49
CA GLN A 126 4.21 19.98 4.16
C GLN A 126 3.54 18.70 3.64
N LEU A 127 3.49 17.65 4.46
CA LEU A 127 2.81 16.38 4.15
C LEU A 127 1.32 16.58 3.87
N ALA A 128 0.62 17.37 4.69
CA ALA A 128 -0.80 17.70 4.48
C ALA A 128 -1.02 18.42 3.15
N ALA A 129 -0.13 19.34 2.79
CA ALA A 129 -0.22 20.05 1.50
C ALA A 129 0.04 19.11 0.32
N TYR A 130 1.00 18.20 0.45
CA TYR A 130 1.31 17.20 -0.58
C TYR A 130 0.15 16.22 -0.77
N ARG A 131 -0.38 15.67 0.32
CA ARG A 131 -1.56 14.80 0.29
C ARG A 131 -2.73 15.43 -0.44
N ARG A 132 -3.01 16.71 -0.20
CA ARG A 132 -4.09 17.44 -0.89
C ARG A 132 -3.88 17.56 -2.41
N GLN A 133 -2.65 17.57 -2.91
CA GLN A 133 -2.41 17.59 -4.35
C GLN A 133 -2.90 16.30 -5.00
N TYR A 134 -2.60 15.13 -4.40
CA TYR A 134 -2.97 13.82 -4.95
C TYR A 134 -4.42 13.39 -4.64
N ALA A 135 -5.05 14.00 -3.65
CA ALA A 135 -6.43 13.67 -3.30
C ALA A 135 -7.47 14.12 -4.34
N HIS A 136 -7.16 15.10 -5.21
CA HIS A 136 -8.04 15.61 -6.29
C HIS A 136 -9.51 15.80 -5.89
N GLY A 137 -9.78 16.19 -4.63
CA GLY A 137 -11.14 16.31 -4.12
C GLY A 137 -11.80 15.00 -3.69
N THR A 138 -11.12 13.87 -3.81
CA THR A 138 -11.51 12.58 -3.24
C THR A 138 -10.69 12.29 -1.99
N THR A 139 -11.22 11.44 -1.11
CA THR A 139 -10.43 10.93 0.03
C THR A 139 -9.80 9.61 -0.37
N VAL A 140 -8.52 9.42 -0.03
CA VAL A 140 -7.87 8.10 0.02
C VAL A 140 -7.76 7.75 1.51
N PRO A 141 -8.81 7.16 2.12
CA PRO A 141 -8.93 7.09 3.58
C PRO A 141 -7.87 6.22 4.23
N ASN A 142 -7.39 5.21 3.53
CA ASN A 142 -6.36 4.28 4.00
C ASN A 142 -4.93 4.69 3.61
N TRP A 143 -4.71 5.90 3.09
CA TRP A 143 -3.38 6.43 2.79
C TRP A 143 -2.94 7.47 3.80
N LEU A 144 -1.83 7.22 4.46
CA LEU A 144 -1.18 8.09 5.45
C LEU A 144 0.17 8.58 4.94
N LEU A 145 0.50 9.83 5.23
CA LEU A 145 1.84 10.37 5.09
C LEU A 145 2.41 10.60 6.47
N LEU A 146 3.58 10.01 6.72
CA LEU A 146 4.23 10.02 8.03
C LEU A 146 5.60 10.68 7.95
N THR A 147 5.93 11.39 9.03
CA THR A 147 7.25 11.92 9.35
C THR A 147 7.58 11.59 10.80
N GLY A 148 8.71 12.05 11.31
CA GLY A 148 9.10 11.81 12.69
C GLY A 148 10.42 12.49 13.02
N SER A 149 11.08 12.07 14.11
CA SER A 149 12.46 12.48 14.34
C SER A 149 13.38 11.86 13.27
N ALA A 150 14.46 12.54 12.91
CA ALA A 150 15.46 11.97 11.99
C ALA A 150 16.01 10.63 12.52
N HIS A 151 16.16 10.50 13.84
CA HIS A 151 16.60 9.26 14.48
C HIS A 151 15.64 8.10 14.18
N ASP A 152 14.34 8.28 14.41
CA ASP A 152 13.35 7.21 14.28
C ASP A 152 13.09 6.86 12.81
N VAL A 153 12.95 7.87 11.96
CA VAL A 153 12.74 7.67 10.51
C VAL A 153 13.93 6.94 9.89
N HIS A 154 15.16 7.37 10.18
CA HIS A 154 16.35 6.72 9.61
C HIS A 154 16.62 5.34 10.21
N ALA A 155 16.20 5.07 11.46
CA ALA A 155 16.27 3.72 12.04
C ALA A 155 15.34 2.76 11.30
N ILE A 156 14.12 3.20 10.94
CA ILE A 156 13.19 2.41 10.14
C ILE A 156 13.78 2.15 8.74
N TRP A 157 14.28 3.17 8.05
CA TRP A 157 14.86 3.02 6.71
C TRP A 157 16.12 2.16 6.69
N LYS A 158 16.93 2.25 7.73
CA LYS A 158 18.08 1.35 7.90
C LYS A 158 17.66 -0.12 8.02
N PHE A 159 16.55 -0.41 8.70
CA PHE A 159 16.03 -1.78 8.79
C PHE A 159 15.58 -2.30 7.42
N PHE A 160 14.85 -1.49 6.67
CA PHE A 160 14.38 -1.84 5.33
C PHE A 160 15.48 -1.83 4.25
N GLY A 161 16.67 -1.34 4.58
CA GLY A 161 17.80 -1.29 3.64
C GLY A 161 17.76 -0.09 2.68
N VAL A 162 16.86 0.88 2.90
CA VAL A 162 16.77 2.09 2.08
C VAL A 162 18.07 2.88 2.21
N PHE A 163 18.71 3.13 1.07
CA PHE A 163 19.82 4.08 0.98
C PHE A 163 19.27 5.50 0.97
N TRP A 164 19.90 6.39 1.68
CA TRP A 164 19.63 7.83 1.59
C TRP A 164 20.89 8.65 1.87
N LYS A 165 21.02 9.76 1.19
CA LYS A 165 22.16 10.67 1.34
C LYS A 165 21.75 12.09 1.01
N LYS A 166 22.01 13.02 1.95
CA LYS A 166 21.87 14.46 1.72
C LYS A 166 22.98 14.92 0.78
N VAL A 167 22.62 15.63 -0.28
CA VAL A 167 23.53 16.19 -1.29
C VAL A 167 23.26 17.68 -1.46
N PRO A 168 24.26 18.50 -1.91
CA PRO A 168 24.00 19.90 -2.24
C PRO A 168 22.92 20.04 -3.31
N GLN A 169 22.13 21.11 -3.23
CA GLN A 169 21.22 21.47 -4.31
C GLN A 169 21.99 22.28 -5.35
N ASP A 170 22.15 21.71 -6.54
CA ASP A 170 22.95 22.33 -7.61
C ASP A 170 22.22 23.48 -8.31
N GLU A 171 20.88 23.46 -8.32
CA GLU A 171 20.06 24.46 -8.95
C GLU A 171 19.32 25.33 -7.92
N LYS A 172 18.89 26.54 -8.33
CA LYS A 172 18.07 27.43 -7.49
C LYS A 172 16.62 26.94 -7.44
N VAL A 173 16.39 25.79 -6.80
CA VAL A 173 15.08 25.20 -6.62
C VAL A 173 14.38 25.78 -5.40
N ARG A 174 13.08 25.97 -5.51
CA ARG A 174 12.25 26.49 -4.40
C ARG A 174 11.20 25.47 -4.03
N ASN A 175 10.98 25.33 -2.72
CA ASN A 175 9.87 24.54 -2.20
C ASN A 175 8.56 24.97 -2.88
N TRP A 176 7.90 24.05 -3.55
CA TRP A 176 6.67 24.29 -4.32
C TRP A 176 5.50 24.83 -3.48
N ARG A 177 5.54 24.63 -2.15
CA ARG A 177 4.52 25.12 -1.21
C ARG A 177 4.85 26.49 -0.62
N THR A 178 6.07 26.69 -0.15
CA THR A 178 6.46 27.86 0.63
C THR A 178 7.22 28.92 -0.16
N GLY A 179 7.77 28.54 -1.31
CA GLY A 179 8.67 29.39 -2.10
C GLY A 179 10.08 29.54 -1.51
N ALA A 180 10.37 28.93 -0.35
CA ALA A 180 11.69 28.96 0.25
C ALA A 180 12.73 28.28 -0.63
N LEU A 181 13.95 28.84 -0.71
CA LEU A 181 15.06 28.24 -1.45
C LEU A 181 15.46 26.92 -0.81
N LEU A 182 15.63 25.87 -1.60
CA LEU A 182 16.18 24.61 -1.14
C LEU A 182 17.70 24.71 -1.10
N THR A 183 18.31 24.21 -0.03
CA THR A 183 19.76 24.25 0.19
C THR A 183 20.42 22.89 0.00
N TYR A 184 19.62 21.84 -0.05
CA TYR A 184 20.08 20.47 -0.28
C TYR A 184 19.00 19.67 -0.99
N ASP A 185 19.41 18.53 -1.55
CA ASP A 185 18.53 17.47 -2.02
C ASP A 185 18.87 16.16 -1.30
N ILE A 186 18.03 15.11 -1.47
CA ILE A 186 18.28 13.78 -0.95
C ILE A 186 18.26 12.78 -2.10
N GLN A 187 19.37 12.09 -2.27
CA GLN A 187 19.42 10.86 -3.05
C GLN A 187 19.00 9.70 -2.17
N HIS A 188 18.03 8.91 -2.62
CA HIS A 188 17.61 7.68 -1.94
C HIS A 188 17.30 6.60 -2.96
N SER A 189 17.34 5.35 -2.54
CA SER A 189 16.80 4.24 -3.29
C SER A 189 15.26 4.35 -3.31
N ASP A 190 14.60 3.52 -4.10
CA ASP A 190 13.19 3.68 -4.45
C ASP A 190 12.51 2.31 -4.31
N GLU A 191 11.83 2.11 -3.18
CA GLU A 191 11.23 0.83 -2.82
C GLU A 191 9.82 0.97 -2.26
N VAL A 192 9.04 -0.10 -2.39
CA VAL A 192 7.76 -0.29 -1.71
C VAL A 192 7.78 -1.61 -0.96
N PHE A 193 7.55 -1.54 0.34
CA PHE A 193 7.59 -2.66 1.28
C PHE A 193 6.19 -3.10 1.66
N PHE A 194 5.96 -4.40 1.69
CA PHE A 194 4.67 -4.99 2.04
C PHE A 194 4.81 -5.80 3.32
N LEU A 195 4.07 -5.42 4.35
CA LEU A 195 4.01 -6.12 5.64
C LEU A 195 2.71 -6.92 5.74
N ASP A 196 2.79 -8.12 6.28
CA ASP A 196 1.60 -8.91 6.60
C ASP A 196 0.92 -8.44 7.91
N GLN A 197 -0.22 -9.05 8.26
CA GLN A 197 -1.00 -8.72 9.46
C GLN A 197 -0.23 -8.94 10.77
N ARG A 198 0.88 -9.69 10.74
CA ARG A 198 1.80 -9.90 11.87
C ARG A 198 2.94 -8.91 11.88
N GLN A 199 2.94 -7.95 10.95
CA GLN A 199 4.00 -6.96 10.75
C GLN A 199 5.37 -7.59 10.40
N HIS A 200 5.34 -8.67 9.63
CA HIS A 200 6.49 -9.20 8.95
C HIS A 200 6.58 -8.58 7.56
N GLU A 201 7.75 -8.12 7.19
CA GLU A 201 8.07 -7.76 5.82
C GLU A 201 8.03 -9.01 4.95
N ARG A 202 7.23 -9.00 3.90
CA ARG A 202 6.94 -10.18 3.07
C ARG A 202 7.30 -10.00 1.61
N TYR A 203 7.31 -8.76 1.14
CA TYR A 203 7.52 -8.47 -0.27
C TYR A 203 8.06 -7.05 -0.46
N ILE A 204 8.93 -6.88 -1.44
CA ILE A 204 9.53 -5.61 -1.83
C ILE A 204 9.35 -5.44 -3.33
N LEU A 205 8.84 -4.30 -3.74
CA LEU A 205 8.94 -3.79 -5.12
C LEU A 205 10.08 -2.77 -5.12
N ASP A 206 11.05 -2.98 -6.00
CA ASP A 206 12.29 -2.20 -6.08
C ASP A 206 12.33 -1.41 -7.38
N GLY A 207 12.69 -0.14 -7.30
CA GLY A 207 12.80 0.79 -8.41
C GLY A 207 11.48 1.46 -8.83
N MET A 208 11.61 2.48 -9.67
CA MET A 208 10.53 3.34 -10.12
C MET A 208 9.39 2.56 -10.78
N PRO A 209 8.12 2.79 -10.40
CA PRO A 209 6.98 2.22 -11.10
C PRO A 209 6.75 2.82 -12.48
N THR A 210 6.02 2.11 -13.32
CA THR A 210 5.42 2.71 -14.51
C THR A 210 4.38 3.75 -14.09
N ALA A 211 4.49 4.96 -14.63
CA ALA A 211 3.54 6.04 -14.37
C ALA A 211 2.10 5.57 -14.66
N PRO A 212 1.16 5.74 -13.72
CA PRO A 212 -0.17 5.17 -13.85
C PRO A 212 -0.99 5.91 -14.89
N SER A 213 -1.59 5.18 -15.83
CA SER A 213 -2.58 5.75 -16.73
C SER A 213 -3.85 6.14 -15.94
N GLY A 214 -4.28 7.40 -16.04
CA GLY A 214 -5.50 7.90 -15.38
C GLY A 214 -5.29 8.49 -13.98
N THR A 215 -4.09 8.47 -13.42
CA THR A 215 -3.75 9.22 -12.20
C THR A 215 -2.68 10.27 -12.54
N PRO A 216 -3.07 11.44 -13.01
CA PRO A 216 -2.12 12.44 -13.46
C PRO A 216 -1.32 13.00 -12.28
N ILE A 217 -0.05 13.32 -12.52
CA ILE A 217 0.74 14.09 -11.57
C ILE A 217 0.05 15.45 -11.37
N PRO A 218 -0.19 15.87 -10.11
CA PRO A 218 -0.87 17.13 -9.84
C PRO A 218 -0.11 18.33 -10.44
N LYS A 219 -0.81 19.30 -11.00
CA LYS A 219 -0.23 20.45 -11.72
C LYS A 219 0.91 21.16 -10.96
N LYS A 220 0.77 21.34 -9.64
CA LYS A 220 1.83 21.97 -8.82
C LYS A 220 3.07 21.10 -8.72
N ILE A 221 2.89 19.80 -8.61
CA ILE A 221 3.97 18.82 -8.52
C ILE A 221 4.61 18.65 -9.90
N ASP A 222 3.82 18.56 -10.96
CA ASP A 222 4.31 18.54 -12.34
C ASP A 222 5.15 19.80 -12.67
N ALA A 223 4.70 20.97 -12.26
CA ALA A 223 5.46 22.22 -12.44
C ALA A 223 6.78 22.24 -11.63
N PHE A 224 6.89 21.41 -10.60
CA PHE A 224 8.07 21.29 -9.74
C PHE A 224 9.09 20.25 -10.26
N LEU A 225 8.70 19.37 -11.19
CA LEU A 225 9.60 18.36 -11.75
C LEU A 225 10.81 18.99 -12.45
N SER A 226 11.97 18.37 -12.26
CA SER A 226 13.17 18.62 -13.04
C SER A 226 13.01 18.17 -14.50
N ALA A 227 13.99 18.46 -15.34
CA ALA A 227 14.04 17.94 -16.71
C ALA A 227 14.12 16.40 -16.72
N GLU A 228 14.82 15.78 -15.78
CA GLU A 228 14.91 14.33 -15.65
C GLU A 228 13.59 13.75 -15.14
N GLY A 229 12.96 14.37 -14.14
CA GLY A 229 11.65 13.96 -13.65
C GLY A 229 10.57 13.95 -14.76
N ARG A 230 10.60 14.92 -15.67
CA ARG A 230 9.69 14.91 -16.84
C ARG A 230 9.97 13.75 -17.79
N LYS A 231 11.22 13.40 -18.04
CA LYS A 231 11.58 12.22 -18.85
C LYS A 231 11.12 10.91 -18.17
N ASN A 232 11.16 10.86 -16.85
CA ASN A 232 10.72 9.68 -16.10
C ASN A 232 9.22 9.41 -16.25
N LEU A 233 8.39 10.43 -16.49
CA LEU A 233 6.96 10.25 -16.76
C LEU A 233 6.68 9.40 -18.01
N ASP A 234 7.53 9.51 -19.03
CA ASP A 234 7.40 8.79 -20.30
C ASP A 234 8.20 7.49 -20.33
N LYS A 235 9.05 7.28 -19.31
CA LYS A 235 9.91 6.11 -19.18
C LYS A 235 9.16 5.00 -18.47
N GLY A 236 9.09 3.81 -19.08
CA GLY A 236 8.52 2.65 -18.40
C GLY A 236 9.27 2.34 -17.11
N GLY A 237 8.53 2.04 -16.05
CA GLY A 237 9.07 1.56 -14.78
C GLY A 237 9.19 0.04 -14.72
N VAL A 238 9.67 -0.46 -13.60
CA VAL A 238 9.93 -1.90 -13.40
C VAL A 238 8.74 -2.64 -12.79
N TRP A 239 7.76 -1.92 -12.24
CA TRP A 239 6.51 -2.50 -11.72
C TRP A 239 5.31 -1.57 -11.99
N THR A 240 4.09 -2.04 -11.71
CA THR A 240 2.82 -1.35 -11.97
C THR A 240 1.90 -1.39 -10.75
N ALA A 241 0.90 -0.51 -10.71
CA ALA A 241 -0.14 -0.53 -9.67
C ALA A 241 -0.83 -1.90 -9.56
N SER A 242 -1.12 -2.58 -10.69
CA SER A 242 -1.73 -3.92 -10.67
C SER A 242 -0.84 -4.98 -10.01
N GLN A 243 0.48 -4.85 -10.15
CA GLN A 243 1.42 -5.76 -9.48
C GLN A 243 1.49 -5.47 -7.97
N ALA A 244 1.37 -4.21 -7.56
CA ALA A 244 1.24 -3.84 -6.15
C ALA A 244 -0.09 -4.35 -5.55
N VAL A 245 -1.22 -4.22 -6.27
CA VAL A 245 -2.51 -4.83 -5.89
C VAL A 245 -2.38 -6.33 -5.72
N HIS A 246 -1.68 -7.02 -6.65
CA HIS A 246 -1.45 -8.46 -6.52
C HIS A 246 -0.65 -8.82 -5.26
N GLY A 247 0.34 -8.00 -4.87
CA GLY A 247 1.06 -8.17 -3.59
C GLY A 247 0.13 -8.05 -2.38
N VAL A 248 -0.79 -7.09 -2.40
CA VAL A 248 -1.83 -6.93 -1.35
C VAL A 248 -2.76 -8.14 -1.34
N SER A 249 -3.30 -8.54 -2.51
CA SER A 249 -4.17 -9.72 -2.65
C SER A 249 -3.53 -10.98 -2.06
N TRP A 250 -2.27 -11.19 -2.37
CA TRP A 250 -1.52 -12.34 -1.85
C TRP A 250 -1.41 -12.32 -0.32
N LEU A 251 -1.15 -11.16 0.29
CA LEU A 251 -1.03 -11.04 1.75
C LEU A 251 -2.37 -11.15 2.48
N LEU A 252 -3.46 -10.74 1.84
CA LEU A 252 -4.81 -10.93 2.34
C LEU A 252 -5.33 -12.36 2.11
N ASP A 253 -4.74 -13.10 1.17
CA ASP A 253 -5.28 -14.34 0.59
C ASP A 253 -6.68 -14.14 -0.03
N GLU A 254 -6.93 -12.96 -0.60
CA GLU A 254 -8.18 -12.52 -1.22
C GLU A 254 -7.91 -11.91 -2.60
N PRO A 255 -8.58 -12.33 -3.68
CA PRO A 255 -8.45 -11.71 -4.99
C PRO A 255 -9.09 -10.31 -5.00
N LEU A 256 -8.35 -9.32 -5.52
CA LEU A 256 -8.76 -7.92 -5.65
C LEU A 256 -8.83 -7.48 -7.11
#